data_b9174159d1051c56cc23622b34cd34d9
#
_entry.id   b9174159d1051c56cc23622b34cd34d9
#
_cell.length_a   1.000
_cell.length_b   1.000
_cell.length_c   1.000
_cell.angle_alpha   90.00
_cell.angle_beta   90.00
_cell.angle_gamma   90.00
#
_symmetry.space_group_name_H-M   'P 1'
#
loop_
_entity.id
_entity.type
_entity.pdbx_description
1 polymer ?
#
loop_
_entity_poly.entity_id
_entity_poly.type
_entity_poly.pdbx_seq_one_letter_code
_entity_poly.pdbx_strand_id
1 'polypeptide(L)'
;MAEILREVDGPILTLTLNRPEKQNAITREMYQTLASALAEANGDFAIRAVIITTSSQHFTSGNDLFDFLNAPPLEPGSPVMNFLEQIHNFSKPLIAAISGNAVGIGTTMLFHCDVVVAAPTTRFSMPFVNLGLVPEAGSSLLFPRLVGYQRAAKVFLTGESFDSEFALEVGLIAEISETPLASARLIAEKIATQPPS
;
A
#
# COMPACT_ATOMS: atom_id res chain seq x y z
N MET A 1 -19.04 -9.35 -6.02
CA MET A 1 -18.89 -7.92 -5.61
C MET A 1 -17.57 -7.42 -6.16
N ALA A 2 -17.42 -6.11 -6.37
CA ALA A 2 -16.13 -5.58 -6.82
C ALA A 2 -15.08 -5.80 -5.72
N GLU A 3 -13.89 -6.28 -6.09
CA GLU A 3 -12.78 -6.54 -5.16
C GLU A 3 -11.99 -5.27 -4.82
N ILE A 4 -12.13 -4.22 -5.64
CA ILE A 4 -11.68 -2.85 -5.34
C ILE A 4 -12.91 -1.95 -5.39
N LEU A 5 -13.22 -1.29 -4.27
CA LEU A 5 -14.25 -0.25 -4.24
C LEU A 5 -13.61 1.10 -4.52
N ARG A 6 -14.30 1.94 -5.28
CA ARG A 6 -13.88 3.31 -5.62
C ARG A 6 -14.96 4.28 -5.14
N GLU A 7 -14.58 5.18 -4.28
CA GLU A 7 -15.47 6.23 -3.75
C GLU A 7 -14.80 7.60 -3.95
N VAL A 8 -15.52 8.52 -4.56
CA VAL A 8 -15.09 9.92 -4.70
C VAL A 8 -15.95 10.76 -3.77
N ASP A 9 -15.30 11.44 -2.84
CA ASP A 9 -15.94 12.40 -1.92
C ASP A 9 -15.21 13.74 -2.05
N GLY A 10 -15.87 14.67 -2.75
CA GLY A 10 -15.24 15.93 -3.13
C GLY A 10 -13.93 15.71 -3.89
N PRO A 11 -12.81 16.26 -3.41
CA PRO A 11 -11.51 16.14 -4.07
C PRO A 11 -10.72 14.88 -3.66
N ILE A 12 -11.31 13.94 -2.94
CA ILE A 12 -10.63 12.76 -2.41
C ILE A 12 -11.17 11.50 -3.07
N LEU A 13 -10.28 10.71 -3.65
CA LEU A 13 -10.59 9.35 -4.12
C LEU A 13 -10.16 8.35 -3.05
N THR A 14 -11.08 7.48 -2.62
CA THR A 14 -10.78 6.35 -1.73
C THR A 14 -10.84 5.04 -2.53
N LEU A 15 -9.75 4.28 -2.49
CA LEU A 15 -9.61 2.95 -3.06
C LEU A 15 -9.59 1.93 -1.92
N THR A 16 -10.61 1.07 -1.85
CA THR A 16 -10.76 0.11 -0.77
C THR A 16 -10.55 -1.30 -1.27
N LEU A 17 -9.59 -2.01 -0.68
CA LEU A 17 -9.41 -3.45 -0.89
C LEU A 17 -10.61 -4.18 -0.27
N ASN A 18 -11.34 -4.96 -1.06
CA ASN A 18 -12.63 -5.54 -0.69
C ASN A 18 -12.76 -7.02 -1.09
N ARG A 19 -11.82 -7.83 -0.60
CA ARG A 19 -11.81 -9.29 -0.77
C ARG A 19 -11.56 -9.97 0.59
N PRO A 20 -12.44 -9.73 1.58
CA PRO A 20 -12.23 -10.13 2.98
C PRO A 20 -12.08 -11.64 3.16
N GLU A 21 -12.78 -12.46 2.38
CA GLU A 21 -12.73 -13.94 2.43
C GLU A 21 -11.37 -14.53 2.06
N LYS A 22 -10.50 -13.72 1.43
CA LYS A 22 -9.12 -14.05 1.08
C LYS A 22 -8.11 -13.11 1.75
N GLN A 23 -8.51 -12.47 2.85
CA GLN A 23 -7.67 -11.48 3.56
C GLN A 23 -7.09 -10.43 2.61
N ASN A 24 -7.86 -10.02 1.61
CA ASN A 24 -7.45 -9.09 0.55
C ASN A 24 -6.17 -9.52 -0.19
N ALA A 25 -5.96 -10.82 -0.41
CA ALA A 25 -4.94 -11.29 -1.35
C ALA A 25 -5.18 -10.64 -2.72
N ILE A 26 -4.17 -9.97 -3.26
CA ILE A 26 -4.29 -9.10 -4.43
C ILE A 26 -4.16 -9.94 -5.71
N THR A 27 -5.23 -9.97 -6.49
CA THR A 27 -5.29 -10.62 -7.80
C THR A 27 -4.76 -9.70 -8.90
N ARG A 28 -4.48 -10.28 -10.07
CA ARG A 28 -4.12 -9.50 -11.28
C ARG A 28 -5.19 -8.48 -11.65
N GLU A 29 -6.47 -8.82 -11.49
CA GLU A 29 -7.59 -7.92 -11.77
C GLU A 29 -7.64 -6.76 -10.77
N MET A 30 -7.36 -7.02 -9.49
CA MET A 30 -7.23 -5.97 -8.48
C MET A 30 -6.07 -5.03 -8.81
N TYR A 31 -4.91 -5.54 -9.20
CA TYR A 31 -3.77 -4.73 -9.64
C TYR A 31 -4.13 -3.85 -10.84
N GLN A 32 -4.80 -4.43 -11.85
CA GLN A 32 -5.23 -3.65 -13.02
C GLN A 32 -6.18 -2.53 -12.64
N THR A 33 -7.12 -2.83 -11.74
CA THR A 33 -8.11 -1.84 -11.25
C THR A 33 -7.42 -0.71 -10.47
N LEU A 34 -6.48 -1.06 -9.57
CA LEU A 34 -5.70 -0.07 -8.81
C LEU A 34 -4.84 0.80 -9.75
N ALA A 35 -4.14 0.18 -10.71
CA ALA A 35 -3.31 0.90 -11.67
C ALA A 35 -4.14 1.89 -12.49
N SER A 36 -5.28 1.44 -13.03
CA SER A 36 -6.19 2.29 -13.79
C SER A 36 -6.74 3.45 -12.95
N ALA A 37 -7.14 3.16 -11.71
CA ALA A 37 -7.67 4.19 -10.80
C ALA A 37 -6.63 5.25 -10.44
N LEU A 38 -5.36 4.86 -10.21
CA LEU A 38 -4.27 5.79 -9.96
C LEU A 38 -3.95 6.63 -11.20
N ALA A 39 -3.90 6.03 -12.39
CA ALA A 39 -3.66 6.74 -13.64
C ALA A 39 -4.76 7.79 -13.92
N GLU A 40 -6.03 7.40 -13.76
CA GLU A 40 -7.18 8.30 -13.90
C GLU A 40 -7.11 9.46 -12.89
N ALA A 41 -6.89 9.13 -11.60
CA ALA A 41 -6.78 10.14 -10.55
C ALA A 41 -5.61 11.11 -10.80
N ASN A 42 -4.49 10.62 -11.34
CA ASN A 42 -3.34 11.45 -11.66
C ASN A 42 -3.66 12.50 -12.73
N GLY A 43 -4.49 12.15 -13.72
CA GLY A 43 -4.93 13.04 -14.81
C GLY A 43 -6.13 13.93 -14.46
N ASP A 44 -6.87 13.64 -13.40
CA ASP A 44 -8.10 14.37 -13.04
C ASP A 44 -7.81 15.52 -12.06
N PHE A 45 -7.88 16.76 -12.52
CA PHE A 45 -7.65 17.96 -11.68
C PHE A 45 -8.63 18.12 -10.52
N ALA A 46 -9.80 17.46 -10.56
CA ALA A 46 -10.74 17.48 -9.45
C ALA A 46 -10.26 16.66 -8.26
N ILE A 47 -9.45 15.62 -8.50
CA ILE A 47 -8.87 14.79 -7.44
C ILE A 47 -7.58 15.42 -6.91
N ARG A 48 -7.53 15.64 -5.59
CA ARG A 48 -6.43 16.30 -4.90
C ARG A 48 -5.63 15.36 -4.00
N ALA A 49 -6.21 14.26 -3.58
CA ALA A 49 -5.57 13.21 -2.79
C ALA A 49 -6.22 11.86 -3.04
N VAL A 50 -5.45 10.79 -2.86
CA VAL A 50 -5.95 9.41 -2.93
C VAL A 50 -5.69 8.72 -1.60
N ILE A 51 -6.68 7.97 -1.12
CA ILE A 51 -6.55 7.10 0.06
C ILE A 51 -6.65 5.65 -0.40
N ILE A 52 -5.69 4.80 0.00
CA ILE A 52 -5.80 3.35 -0.13
C ILE A 52 -6.10 2.76 1.24
N THR A 53 -7.12 1.92 1.34
CA THR A 53 -7.57 1.34 2.60
C THR A 53 -8.15 -0.07 2.43
N THR A 54 -8.72 -0.61 3.49
CA THR A 54 -9.35 -1.93 3.54
C THR A 54 -10.76 -1.85 4.09
N SER A 55 -11.66 -2.71 3.59
CA SER A 55 -12.99 -2.94 4.16
C SER A 55 -13.01 -4.06 5.22
N SER A 56 -11.87 -4.69 5.48
CA SER A 56 -11.77 -5.89 6.31
C SER A 56 -10.81 -5.71 7.49
N GLN A 57 -10.70 -6.77 8.30
CA GLN A 57 -9.79 -6.81 9.45
C GLN A 57 -8.31 -6.68 9.04
N HIS A 58 -7.94 -7.11 7.83
CA HIS A 58 -6.57 -7.09 7.32
C HIS A 58 -6.45 -6.17 6.10
N PHE A 59 -5.36 -5.44 6.01
CA PHE A 59 -5.06 -4.63 4.83
C PHE A 59 -4.90 -5.53 3.61
N THR A 60 -3.87 -6.37 3.61
CA THR A 60 -3.72 -7.42 2.59
C THR A 60 -2.74 -8.50 3.05
N SER A 61 -2.98 -9.73 2.64
CA SER A 61 -2.06 -10.86 2.80
C SER A 61 -1.01 -10.95 1.69
N GLY A 62 -0.92 -9.93 0.82
CA GLY A 62 0.02 -9.90 -0.30
C GLY A 62 -0.58 -10.41 -1.61
N ASN A 63 0.28 -10.90 -2.51
CA ASN A 63 -0.15 -11.44 -3.79
C ASN A 63 -1.03 -12.68 -3.63
N ASP A 64 -2.07 -12.82 -4.46
CA ASP A 64 -2.78 -14.09 -4.60
C ASP A 64 -1.82 -15.14 -5.18
N LEU A 65 -1.53 -16.16 -4.39
CA LEU A 65 -0.54 -17.18 -4.76
C LEU A 65 -0.96 -18.00 -5.99
N PHE A 66 -2.26 -18.19 -6.17
CA PHE A 66 -2.77 -18.91 -7.34
C PHE A 66 -2.52 -18.11 -8.62
N ASP A 67 -2.85 -16.84 -8.61
CA ASP A 67 -2.57 -15.92 -9.72
C ASP A 67 -1.08 -15.81 -9.99
N PHE A 68 -0.27 -15.67 -8.94
CA PHE A 68 1.18 -15.54 -9.06
C PHE A 68 1.84 -16.77 -9.68
N LEU A 69 1.39 -17.98 -9.32
CA LEU A 69 1.93 -19.23 -9.88
C LEU A 69 1.49 -19.47 -11.32
N ASN A 70 0.23 -19.14 -11.66
CA ASN A 70 -0.31 -19.38 -13.00
C ASN A 70 0.09 -18.32 -14.04
N ALA A 71 0.39 -17.10 -13.57
CA ALA A 71 0.77 -15.99 -14.43
C ALA A 71 1.77 -15.08 -13.70
N PRO A 72 3.02 -15.53 -13.52
CA PRO A 72 4.05 -14.75 -12.84
C PRO A 72 4.25 -13.40 -13.54
N PRO A 73 4.43 -12.31 -12.78
CA PRO A 73 4.51 -10.94 -13.30
C PRO A 73 5.90 -10.62 -13.90
N LEU A 74 6.41 -11.51 -14.76
CA LEU A 74 7.75 -11.39 -15.31
C LEU A 74 7.83 -10.49 -16.55
N GLU A 75 6.68 -10.18 -17.17
CA GLU A 75 6.63 -9.42 -18.40
C GLU A 75 6.35 -7.94 -18.15
N PRO A 76 7.03 -7.02 -18.88
CA PRO A 76 6.66 -5.61 -18.93
C PRO A 76 5.18 -5.47 -19.34
N GLY A 77 4.45 -4.58 -18.67
CA GLY A 77 3.01 -4.37 -18.94
C GLY A 77 2.08 -5.38 -18.27
N SER A 78 2.59 -6.31 -17.46
CA SER A 78 1.72 -7.12 -16.58
C SER A 78 0.98 -6.20 -15.59
N PRO A 79 -0.24 -6.58 -15.13
CA PRO A 79 -1.00 -5.78 -14.17
C PRO A 79 -0.21 -5.38 -12.92
N VAL A 80 0.64 -6.26 -12.41
CA VAL A 80 1.52 -5.98 -11.27
C VAL A 80 2.53 -4.90 -11.62
N MET A 81 3.24 -5.04 -12.76
CA MET A 81 4.24 -4.06 -13.19
C MET A 81 3.59 -2.70 -13.48
N ASN A 82 2.42 -2.70 -14.12
CA ASN A 82 1.65 -1.47 -14.35
C ASN A 82 1.28 -0.78 -13.03
N PHE A 83 0.84 -1.54 -12.02
CA PHE A 83 0.56 -0.96 -10.71
C PHE A 83 1.81 -0.38 -10.06
N LEU A 84 2.93 -1.10 -10.08
CA LEU A 84 4.20 -0.61 -9.53
C LEU A 84 4.68 0.66 -10.24
N GLU A 85 4.50 0.74 -11.54
CA GLU A 85 4.82 1.93 -12.32
C GLU A 85 3.90 3.10 -11.95
N GLN A 86 2.59 2.87 -11.84
CA GLN A 86 1.63 3.91 -11.47
C GLN A 86 1.86 4.43 -10.06
N ILE A 87 2.08 3.56 -9.07
CA ILE A 87 2.29 4.01 -7.68
C ILE A 87 3.63 4.75 -7.53
N HIS A 88 4.66 4.34 -8.28
CA HIS A 88 5.96 5.02 -8.27
C HIS A 88 5.90 6.42 -8.90
N ASN A 89 5.15 6.56 -10.00
CA ASN A 89 5.04 7.81 -10.76
C ASN A 89 3.82 8.67 -10.34
N PHE A 90 3.11 8.27 -9.28
CA PHE A 90 1.96 9.01 -8.81
C PHE A 90 2.38 10.38 -8.29
N SER A 91 1.79 11.45 -8.83
CA SER A 91 2.24 12.84 -8.59
C SER A 91 1.36 13.61 -7.60
N LYS A 92 0.34 12.95 -7.04
CA LYS A 92 -0.55 13.56 -6.04
C LYS A 92 -0.36 12.89 -4.68
N PRO A 93 -0.75 13.56 -3.59
CA PRO A 93 -0.69 12.96 -2.26
C PRO A 93 -1.40 11.60 -2.20
N LEU A 94 -0.64 10.57 -1.82
CA LEU A 94 -1.11 9.20 -1.64
C LEU A 94 -1.03 8.83 -0.17
N ILE A 95 -2.17 8.48 0.41
CA ILE A 95 -2.32 8.18 1.83
C ILE A 95 -2.73 6.73 1.98
N ALA A 96 -2.13 6.00 2.89
CA ALA A 96 -2.59 4.66 3.26
C ALA A 96 -3.21 4.67 4.65
N ALA A 97 -4.40 4.04 4.78
CA ALA A 97 -5.07 3.81 6.06
C ALA A 97 -5.22 2.31 6.27
N ILE A 98 -4.45 1.74 7.20
CA ILE A 98 -4.26 0.30 7.28
C ILE A 98 -4.59 -0.29 8.65
N SER A 99 -5.10 -1.51 8.64
CA SER A 99 -5.40 -2.30 9.84
C SER A 99 -4.97 -3.75 9.64
N GLY A 100 -4.67 -4.43 10.73
CA GLY A 100 -4.31 -5.85 10.70
C GLY A 100 -3.05 -6.12 9.88
N ASN A 101 -3.04 -7.18 9.09
CA ASN A 101 -1.83 -7.59 8.38
C ASN A 101 -1.60 -6.81 7.08
N ALA A 102 -0.36 -6.37 6.88
CA ALA A 102 0.19 -5.83 5.63
C ALA A 102 1.38 -6.70 5.22
N VAL A 103 1.20 -7.57 4.21
CA VAL A 103 2.18 -8.60 3.84
C VAL A 103 2.72 -8.38 2.42
N GLY A 104 4.01 -8.52 2.22
CA GLY A 104 4.66 -8.40 0.90
C GLY A 104 4.39 -7.04 0.29
N ILE A 105 3.72 -7.03 -0.88
CA ILE A 105 3.30 -5.79 -1.54
C ILE A 105 2.46 -4.89 -0.63
N GLY A 106 1.71 -5.46 0.33
CA GLY A 106 0.96 -4.69 1.32
C GLY A 106 1.85 -3.81 2.20
N THR A 107 3.08 -4.24 2.47
CA THR A 107 4.08 -3.43 3.17
C THR A 107 4.87 -2.58 2.18
N THR A 108 5.30 -3.14 1.05
CA THR A 108 6.22 -2.44 0.14
C THR A 108 5.57 -1.30 -0.62
N MET A 109 4.26 -1.37 -0.91
CA MET A 109 3.55 -0.22 -1.50
C MET A 109 3.52 1.01 -0.60
N LEU A 110 3.64 0.81 0.74
CA LEU A 110 3.61 1.93 1.70
C LEU A 110 4.84 2.83 1.58
N PHE A 111 5.96 2.33 1.05
CA PHE A 111 7.15 3.16 0.76
C PHE A 111 6.92 4.19 -0.34
N HIS A 112 5.82 4.07 -1.09
CA HIS A 112 5.39 5.00 -2.13
C HIS A 112 4.24 5.91 -1.67
N CYS A 113 3.74 5.72 -0.44
CA CYS A 113 2.72 6.58 0.15
C CYS A 113 3.39 7.76 0.87
N ASP A 114 2.81 8.95 0.74
CA ASP A 114 3.31 10.16 1.43
C ASP A 114 2.96 10.15 2.92
N VAL A 115 1.82 9.56 3.27
CA VAL A 115 1.36 9.41 4.65
C VAL A 115 0.77 8.03 4.86
N VAL A 116 1.19 7.36 5.92
CA VAL A 116 0.62 6.07 6.33
C VAL A 116 0.08 6.20 7.75
N VAL A 117 -1.19 5.86 7.94
CA VAL A 117 -1.86 5.76 9.24
C VAL A 117 -2.19 4.31 9.50
N ALA A 118 -1.77 3.77 10.64
CA ALA A 118 -1.96 2.37 10.96
C ALA A 118 -2.74 2.16 12.27
N ALA A 119 -3.49 1.06 12.35
CA ALA A 119 -4.08 0.63 13.62
C ALA A 119 -3.00 0.13 14.59
N PRO A 120 -3.20 0.21 15.93
CA PRO A 120 -2.24 -0.29 16.92
C PRO A 120 -1.88 -1.76 16.74
N THR A 121 -2.82 -2.56 16.25
CA THR A 121 -2.66 -4.01 16.05
C THR A 121 -2.07 -4.38 14.69
N THR A 122 -1.69 -3.41 13.87
CA THR A 122 -1.15 -3.68 12.53
C THR A 122 0.19 -4.42 12.61
N ARG A 123 0.36 -5.40 11.70
CA ARG A 123 1.58 -6.17 11.53
C ARG A 123 2.06 -6.05 10.11
N PHE A 124 3.32 -5.70 9.95
CA PHE A 124 4.00 -5.54 8.68
C PHE A 124 4.94 -6.71 8.46
N SER A 125 5.00 -7.24 7.24
CA SER A 125 5.97 -8.27 6.90
C SER A 125 6.37 -8.22 5.42
N MET A 126 7.61 -8.60 5.16
CA MET A 126 8.20 -8.71 3.83
C MET A 126 8.88 -10.08 3.69
N PRO A 127 8.10 -11.19 3.64
CA PRO A 127 8.62 -12.55 3.75
C PRO A 127 9.23 -13.09 2.45
N PHE A 128 9.92 -12.24 1.67
CA PHE A 128 10.51 -12.62 0.37
C PHE A 128 11.54 -13.74 0.53
N VAL A 129 12.42 -13.65 1.53
CA VAL A 129 13.45 -14.66 1.80
C VAL A 129 12.83 -16.02 2.11
N ASN A 130 11.70 -16.07 2.80
CA ASN A 130 11.00 -17.31 3.14
C ASN A 130 10.44 -18.01 1.90
N LEU A 131 10.20 -17.26 0.82
CA LEU A 131 9.68 -17.74 -0.45
C LEU A 131 10.78 -17.89 -1.53
N GLY A 132 12.05 -17.61 -1.19
CA GLY A 132 13.15 -17.62 -2.16
C GLY A 132 13.03 -16.50 -3.21
N LEU A 133 12.33 -15.40 -2.88
CA LEU A 133 12.12 -14.26 -3.74
C LEU A 133 13.00 -13.07 -3.33
N VAL A 134 13.22 -12.15 -4.27
CA VAL A 134 13.86 -10.87 -4.00
C VAL A 134 12.80 -9.82 -3.62
N PRO A 135 13.14 -8.83 -2.77
CA PRO A 135 12.26 -7.69 -2.47
C PRO A 135 11.87 -6.92 -3.74
N GLU A 136 10.57 -6.58 -3.86
CA GLU A 136 10.00 -5.86 -5.00
C GLU A 136 9.64 -4.41 -4.65
N ALA A 137 8.98 -3.68 -5.56
CA ALA A 137 8.55 -2.28 -5.41
C ALA A 137 9.68 -1.32 -4.98
N GLY A 138 10.94 -1.59 -5.36
CA GLY A 138 12.08 -0.77 -4.93
C GLY A 138 12.39 -0.85 -3.44
N SER A 139 11.77 -1.76 -2.69
CA SER A 139 11.89 -1.86 -1.24
C SER A 139 13.32 -2.11 -0.76
N SER A 140 14.15 -2.83 -1.53
CA SER A 140 15.57 -3.01 -1.22
C SER A 140 16.38 -1.71 -1.23
N LEU A 141 15.89 -0.66 -1.88
CA LEU A 141 16.47 0.68 -1.88
C LEU A 141 15.79 1.60 -0.85
N LEU A 142 14.44 1.59 -0.84
CA LEU A 142 13.65 2.56 -0.07
C LEU A 142 13.67 2.24 1.43
N PHE A 143 13.50 0.97 1.80
CA PHE A 143 13.45 0.58 3.21
C PHE A 143 14.76 0.85 3.97
N PRO A 144 15.96 0.51 3.46
CA PRO A 144 17.21 0.88 4.13
C PRO A 144 17.44 2.39 4.27
N ARG A 145 16.92 3.19 3.34
CA ARG A 145 16.99 4.66 3.44
C ARG A 145 16.10 5.20 4.54
N LEU A 146 14.98 4.54 4.80
CA LEU A 146 14.02 4.94 5.81
C LEU A 146 14.47 4.50 7.22
N VAL A 147 14.83 3.22 7.40
CA VAL A 147 15.06 2.61 8.72
C VAL A 147 16.53 2.43 9.10
N GLY A 148 17.44 2.68 8.16
CA GLY A 148 18.86 2.37 8.26
C GLY A 148 19.19 0.92 7.87
N TYR A 149 20.44 0.71 7.39
CA TYR A 149 20.87 -0.55 6.79
C TYR A 149 20.69 -1.76 7.72
N GLN A 150 21.12 -1.66 8.98
CA GLN A 150 21.11 -2.80 9.92
C GLN A 150 19.68 -3.29 10.22
N ARG A 151 18.74 -2.37 10.43
CA ARG A 151 17.32 -2.72 10.66
C ARG A 151 16.70 -3.34 9.41
N ALA A 152 16.96 -2.75 8.24
CA ALA A 152 16.46 -3.29 6.97
C ALA A 152 17.04 -4.68 6.67
N ALA A 153 18.35 -4.86 6.85
CA ALA A 153 19.01 -6.15 6.65
C ALA A 153 18.43 -7.24 7.57
N LYS A 154 18.19 -6.92 8.85
CA LYS A 154 17.54 -7.86 9.77
C LYS A 154 16.18 -8.31 9.23
N VAL A 155 15.30 -7.38 8.87
CA VAL A 155 13.96 -7.70 8.36
C VAL A 155 14.02 -8.51 7.06
N PHE A 156 14.84 -8.08 6.08
CA PHE A 156 14.92 -8.77 4.79
C PHE A 156 15.55 -10.16 4.89
N LEU A 157 16.56 -10.34 5.75
CA LEU A 157 17.29 -11.61 5.84
C LEU A 157 16.58 -12.63 6.73
N THR A 158 15.76 -12.19 7.69
CA THR A 158 14.98 -13.09 8.55
C THR A 158 13.56 -13.30 8.10
N GLY A 159 12.99 -12.34 7.33
CA GLY A 159 11.57 -12.33 6.97
C GLY A 159 10.64 -12.12 8.18
N GLU A 160 11.18 -11.66 9.33
CA GLU A 160 10.37 -11.42 10.52
C GLU A 160 9.40 -10.25 10.33
N SER A 161 8.25 -10.35 10.99
CA SER A 161 7.27 -9.27 11.03
C SER A 161 7.63 -8.25 12.10
N PHE A 162 7.14 -7.01 11.92
CA PHE A 162 7.24 -5.94 12.89
C PHE A 162 5.88 -5.27 13.11
N ASP A 163 5.76 -4.52 14.20
CA ASP A 163 4.50 -3.90 14.63
C ASP A 163 4.42 -2.41 14.30
N SER A 164 3.28 -1.80 14.68
CA SER A 164 3.03 -0.37 14.48
C SER A 164 3.96 0.51 15.30
N GLU A 165 4.38 0.08 16.48
CA GLU A 165 5.29 0.86 17.32
C GLU A 165 6.67 0.98 16.65
N PHE A 166 7.22 -0.15 16.19
CA PHE A 166 8.46 -0.12 15.42
C PHE A 166 8.29 0.67 14.11
N ALA A 167 7.18 0.49 13.39
CA ALA A 167 6.91 1.21 12.15
C ALA A 167 6.85 2.74 12.36
N LEU A 168 6.29 3.19 13.50
CA LEU A 168 6.26 4.60 13.88
C LEU A 168 7.66 5.10 14.27
N GLU A 169 8.40 4.33 15.10
CA GLU A 169 9.77 4.67 15.50
C GLU A 169 10.69 4.92 14.30
N VAL A 170 10.57 4.08 13.27
CA VAL A 170 11.44 4.17 12.09
C VAL A 170 10.90 5.07 10.97
N GLY A 171 9.72 5.68 11.16
CA GLY A 171 9.13 6.62 10.22
C GLY A 171 8.45 5.98 9.00
N LEU A 172 8.12 4.68 9.06
CA LEU A 172 7.31 4.03 8.02
C LEU A 172 5.86 4.50 8.08
N ILE A 173 5.34 4.72 9.28
CA ILE A 173 4.01 5.29 9.49
C ILE A 173 4.12 6.64 10.20
N ALA A 174 3.18 7.54 9.89
CA ALA A 174 3.12 8.87 10.46
C ALA A 174 2.30 8.91 11.76
N GLU A 175 1.36 7.98 11.93
CA GLU A 175 0.42 7.98 13.04
C GLU A 175 -0.09 6.57 13.35
N ILE A 176 -0.28 6.27 14.64
CA ILE A 176 -1.06 5.13 15.12
C ILE A 176 -2.43 5.65 15.53
N SER A 177 -3.50 5.08 14.98
CA SER A 177 -4.88 5.49 15.25
C SER A 177 -5.80 4.28 15.41
N GLU A 178 -6.72 4.32 16.35
CA GLU A 178 -7.80 3.32 16.47
C GLU A 178 -8.77 3.36 15.27
N THR A 179 -8.81 4.46 14.55
CA THR A 179 -9.65 4.68 13.38
C THR A 179 -8.83 5.21 12.19
N PRO A 180 -7.93 4.37 11.59
CA PRO A 180 -6.97 4.85 10.59
C PRO A 180 -7.61 5.57 9.40
N LEU A 181 -8.74 5.06 8.89
CA LEU A 181 -9.44 5.70 7.77
C LEU A 181 -9.96 7.10 8.12
N ALA A 182 -10.50 7.28 9.32
CA ALA A 182 -10.98 8.59 9.75
C ALA A 182 -9.81 9.58 9.90
N SER A 183 -8.69 9.18 10.49
CA SER A 183 -7.47 10.00 10.56
C SER A 183 -6.94 10.34 9.16
N ALA A 184 -6.86 9.35 8.28
CA ALA A 184 -6.40 9.56 6.89
C ALA A 184 -7.30 10.54 6.12
N ARG A 185 -8.62 10.46 6.30
CA ARG A 185 -9.58 11.41 5.68
C ARG A 185 -9.34 12.83 6.16
N LEU A 186 -9.17 13.05 7.47
CA LEU A 186 -8.85 14.38 8.01
C LEU A 186 -7.55 14.94 7.45
N ILE A 187 -6.54 14.09 7.24
CA ILE A 187 -5.27 14.49 6.62
C ILE A 187 -5.50 14.85 5.14
N ALA A 188 -6.22 14.01 4.39
CA ALA A 188 -6.53 14.24 2.98
C ALA A 188 -7.33 15.54 2.77
N GLU A 189 -8.30 15.83 3.63
CA GLU A 189 -9.09 17.07 3.61
C GLU A 189 -8.19 18.29 3.80
N LYS A 190 -7.29 18.25 4.79
CA LYS A 190 -6.31 19.35 5.01
C LYS A 190 -5.41 19.56 3.80
N ILE A 191 -4.92 18.46 3.19
CA ILE A 191 -4.09 18.51 1.98
C ILE A 191 -4.88 19.12 0.82
N ALA A 192 -6.14 18.71 0.62
CA ALA A 192 -6.98 19.16 -0.47
C ALA A 192 -7.30 20.67 -0.43
N THR A 193 -7.22 21.30 0.74
CA THR A 193 -7.38 22.76 0.90
C THR A 193 -6.14 23.57 0.55
N GLN A 194 -4.98 22.91 0.42
CA GLN A 194 -3.73 23.60 0.07
C GLN A 194 -3.66 23.89 -1.44
N PRO A 195 -2.90 24.90 -1.88
CA PRO A 195 -2.65 25.11 -3.30
C PRO A 195 -2.04 23.85 -3.93
N PRO A 196 -2.39 23.51 -5.20
CA PRO A 196 -1.71 22.43 -5.91
C PRO A 196 -0.24 22.77 -6.13
N SER A 197 0.63 21.81 -5.85
CA SER A 197 2.07 21.90 -6.16
C SER A 197 2.31 21.58 -7.64
#